data_9b0f44f3de250212177d012da723fa1e
#
_entry.id   9b0f44f3de250212177d012da723fa1e
#
_cell.length_a   1.000
_cell.length_b   1.000
_cell.length_c   1.000
_cell.angle_alpha   90.00
_cell.angle_beta   90.00
_cell.angle_gamma   90.00
#
_symmetry.space_group_name_H-M   'P 1'
#
loop_
_entity.id
_entity.type
_entity.pdbx_description
1 polymer ?
#
loop_
_entity_poly.entity_id
_entity_poly.type
_entity_poly.pdbx_seq_one_letter_code
_entity_poly.pdbx_strand_id
1 'polypeptide(L)'
;NSKADSIYCYSKICDFLSKDKKILEVGGGIHLLTSFLNKEFNITSVEPGGFTGYTDELRNQILSKNKLNVHTTTLENFDTDEKFDFIFSMNVLEHTKDIKIHLQSCLGLLKDKNSLIYIQCPNYTFPFESHFYKWFIPFLPKFTFKHLRKKSLIEQLGKEKYNNILNNLNFNCTFFELKKLNLPITFTH
;
A
#
# COMPACT_ATOMS: atom_id res chain seq x y z
N ASN A 1 -9.92 -2.67 -3.67
CA ASN A 1 -9.53 -4.09 -3.85
C ASN A 1 -10.55 -4.88 -4.66
N SER A 2 -10.68 -4.53 -5.92
CA SER A 2 -11.50 -5.24 -6.89
C SER A 2 -10.63 -6.23 -7.70
N LYS A 3 -11.28 -7.13 -8.45
CA LYS A 3 -10.57 -7.98 -9.42
C LYS A 3 -9.79 -7.15 -10.44
N ALA A 4 -10.32 -6.00 -10.85
CA ALA A 4 -9.64 -5.09 -11.77
C ALA A 4 -8.36 -4.50 -11.14
N ASP A 5 -8.40 -4.11 -9.85
CA ASP A 5 -7.20 -3.63 -9.14
C ASP A 5 -6.13 -4.73 -9.05
N SER A 6 -6.52 -5.97 -8.76
CA SER A 6 -5.58 -7.09 -8.71
C SER A 6 -4.93 -7.38 -10.07
N ILE A 7 -5.69 -7.31 -11.15
CA ILE A 7 -5.17 -7.46 -12.52
C ILE A 7 -4.20 -6.32 -12.84
N TYR A 8 -4.56 -5.09 -12.50
CA TYR A 8 -3.68 -3.93 -12.68
C TYR A 8 -2.37 -4.10 -11.89
N CYS A 9 -2.46 -4.43 -10.59
CA CYS A 9 -1.29 -4.68 -9.76
C CYS A 9 -0.40 -5.78 -10.35
N TYR A 10 -0.99 -6.92 -10.75
CA TYR A 10 -0.28 -8.01 -11.40
C TYR A 10 0.48 -7.53 -12.65
N SER A 11 -0.15 -6.74 -13.51
CA SER A 11 0.47 -6.22 -14.74
C SER A 11 1.71 -5.34 -14.48
N LYS A 12 1.84 -4.77 -13.27
CA LYS A 12 2.98 -3.94 -12.88
C LYS A 12 4.16 -4.74 -12.31
N ILE A 13 3.90 -5.93 -11.79
CA ILE A 13 4.90 -6.73 -11.09
C ILE A 13 5.24 -8.05 -11.78
N CYS A 14 4.47 -8.48 -12.79
CA CYS A 14 4.61 -9.79 -13.42
C CYS A 14 6.04 -10.10 -13.92
N ASP A 15 6.74 -9.10 -14.45
CA ASP A 15 8.10 -9.25 -14.96
C ASP A 15 9.16 -9.51 -13.85
N PHE A 16 8.81 -9.22 -12.60
CA PHE A 16 9.70 -9.41 -11.44
C PHE A 16 9.42 -10.72 -10.70
N LEU A 17 8.28 -11.37 -10.98
CA LEU A 17 7.89 -12.62 -10.33
C LEU A 17 8.68 -13.80 -10.88
N SER A 18 9.11 -14.71 -10.01
CA SER A 18 9.72 -15.98 -10.36
C SER A 18 9.46 -17.02 -9.28
N LYS A 19 9.36 -18.32 -9.66
CA LYS A 19 9.02 -19.41 -8.74
C LYS A 19 10.12 -19.73 -7.72
N ASP A 20 11.34 -19.37 -8.03
CA ASP A 20 12.52 -19.54 -7.18
C ASP A 20 12.73 -18.40 -6.19
N LYS A 21 11.95 -17.32 -6.32
CA LYS A 21 12.03 -16.15 -5.43
C LYS A 21 11.10 -16.26 -4.23
N LYS A 22 11.58 -15.80 -3.08
CA LYS A 22 10.74 -15.45 -1.94
C LYS A 22 10.19 -14.03 -2.14
N ILE A 23 8.89 -13.89 -2.10
CA ILE A 23 8.18 -12.64 -2.41
C ILE A 23 7.44 -12.14 -1.16
N LEU A 24 7.55 -10.86 -0.86
CA LEU A 24 6.77 -10.19 0.18
C LEU A 24 5.80 -9.19 -0.45
N GLU A 25 4.51 -9.36 -0.16
CA GLU A 25 3.48 -8.35 -0.40
C GLU A 25 3.26 -7.54 0.85
N VAL A 26 3.41 -6.22 0.76
CA VAL A 26 3.12 -5.29 1.85
C VAL A 26 1.82 -4.57 1.56
N GLY A 27 0.82 -4.76 2.45
CA GLY A 27 -0.51 -4.20 2.29
C GLY A 27 -1.41 -5.03 1.36
N GLY A 28 -1.51 -6.34 1.63
CA GLY A 28 -2.32 -7.26 0.80
C GLY A 28 -3.83 -6.98 0.81
N GLY A 29 -4.29 -6.11 1.69
CA GLY A 29 -5.70 -5.74 1.81
C GLY A 29 -6.58 -6.97 2.08
N ILE A 30 -7.53 -7.26 1.20
CA ILE A 30 -8.36 -8.48 1.28
C ILE A 30 -7.67 -9.74 0.76
N HIS A 31 -6.39 -9.67 0.41
CA HIS A 31 -5.55 -10.77 -0.10
C HIS A 31 -6.04 -11.41 -1.41
N LEU A 32 -6.74 -10.67 -2.26
CA LEU A 32 -7.20 -11.20 -3.54
C LEU A 32 -6.02 -11.46 -4.48
N LEU A 33 -5.08 -10.52 -4.58
CA LEU A 33 -3.85 -10.67 -5.37
C LEU A 33 -2.96 -11.76 -4.77
N THR A 34 -2.76 -11.75 -3.44
CA THR A 34 -2.03 -12.81 -2.71
C THR A 34 -2.56 -14.19 -3.06
N SER A 35 -3.89 -14.38 -3.02
CA SER A 35 -4.53 -15.67 -3.30
C SER A 35 -4.34 -16.14 -4.74
N PHE A 36 -4.22 -15.21 -5.68
CA PHE A 36 -3.91 -15.49 -7.07
C PHE A 36 -2.44 -15.91 -7.24
N LEU A 37 -1.53 -15.11 -6.68
CA LEU A 37 -0.09 -15.33 -6.80
C LEU A 37 0.38 -16.60 -6.06
N ASN A 38 -0.21 -16.90 -4.90
CA ASN A 38 0.16 -18.06 -4.08
C ASN A 38 -0.04 -19.42 -4.77
N LYS A 39 -0.73 -19.45 -5.91
CA LYS A 39 -0.89 -20.68 -6.72
C LYS A 39 0.39 -21.09 -7.44
N GLU A 40 1.26 -20.13 -7.71
CA GLU A 40 2.45 -20.34 -8.53
C GLU A 40 3.75 -19.87 -7.87
N PHE A 41 3.67 -18.97 -6.91
CA PHE A 41 4.81 -18.27 -6.32
C PHE A 41 4.87 -18.47 -4.80
N ASN A 42 6.07 -18.41 -4.25
CA ASN A 42 6.31 -18.41 -2.80
C ASN A 42 6.12 -16.97 -2.27
N ILE A 43 4.90 -16.67 -1.82
CA ILE A 43 4.50 -15.33 -1.37
C ILE A 43 4.10 -15.31 0.09
N THR A 44 4.64 -14.35 0.82
CA THR A 44 4.21 -13.94 2.16
C THR A 44 3.51 -12.59 2.04
N SER A 45 2.44 -12.37 2.79
CA SER A 45 1.73 -11.07 2.81
C SER A 45 1.64 -10.53 4.21
N VAL A 46 1.91 -9.23 4.37
CA VAL A 46 1.78 -8.48 5.62
C VAL A 46 0.70 -7.42 5.46
N GLU A 47 -0.33 -7.48 6.32
CA GLU A 47 -1.47 -6.58 6.27
C GLU A 47 -2.05 -6.38 7.67
N PRO A 48 -2.08 -5.17 8.24
CA PRO A 48 -2.57 -4.93 9.60
C PRO A 48 -4.06 -5.22 9.79
N GLY A 49 -4.84 -5.28 8.72
CA GLY A 49 -6.28 -5.49 8.81
C GLY A 49 -7.02 -4.20 9.17
N GLY A 50 -8.02 -4.33 10.05
CA GLY A 50 -8.87 -3.19 10.45
C GLY A 50 -10.03 -2.95 9.49
N PHE A 51 -10.35 -3.93 8.65
CA PHE A 51 -11.53 -3.92 7.79
C PHE A 51 -12.80 -4.15 8.61
N THR A 52 -13.92 -3.65 8.10
CA THR A 52 -15.24 -3.80 8.73
C THR A 52 -16.30 -4.15 7.69
N GLY A 53 -17.40 -4.75 8.14
CA GLY A 53 -18.54 -5.09 7.30
C GLY A 53 -18.17 -6.00 6.14
N TYR A 54 -18.72 -5.76 4.97
CA TYR A 54 -18.55 -6.60 3.78
C TYR A 54 -17.07 -6.82 3.39
N THR A 55 -16.21 -5.85 3.61
CA THR A 55 -14.77 -5.96 3.27
C THR A 55 -14.08 -6.99 4.18
N ASP A 56 -14.42 -7.01 5.47
CA ASP A 56 -13.90 -7.99 6.41
C ASP A 56 -14.43 -9.40 6.12
N GLU A 57 -15.73 -9.52 5.83
CA GLU A 57 -16.34 -10.79 5.42
C GLU A 57 -15.65 -11.37 4.18
N LEU A 58 -15.42 -10.55 3.16
CA LEU A 58 -14.76 -10.98 1.93
C LEU A 58 -13.32 -11.41 2.18
N ARG A 59 -12.56 -10.66 3.01
CA ARG A 59 -11.22 -11.05 3.42
C ARG A 59 -11.23 -12.43 4.10
N ASN A 60 -12.11 -12.62 5.06
CA ASN A 60 -12.23 -13.89 5.80
C ASN A 60 -12.61 -15.06 4.88
N GLN A 61 -13.48 -14.84 3.90
CA GLN A 61 -13.80 -15.84 2.87
C GLN A 61 -12.58 -16.20 2.01
N ILE A 62 -11.75 -15.24 1.63
CA ILE A 62 -10.53 -15.50 0.85
C ILE A 62 -9.54 -16.29 1.68
N LEU A 63 -9.30 -15.89 2.93
CA LEU A 63 -8.37 -16.56 3.84
C LEU A 63 -8.80 -17.99 4.17
N SER A 64 -10.10 -18.24 4.37
CA SER A 64 -10.62 -19.58 4.67
C SER A 64 -10.53 -20.55 3.50
N LYS A 65 -10.63 -20.06 2.27
CA LYS A 65 -10.57 -20.87 1.03
C LYS A 65 -9.17 -21.15 0.53
N ASN A 66 -8.18 -20.40 1.01
CA ASN A 66 -6.80 -20.46 0.50
C ASN A 66 -5.84 -20.61 1.68
N LYS A 67 -4.86 -21.51 1.56
CA LYS A 67 -3.75 -21.60 2.52
C LYS A 67 -2.72 -20.53 2.17
N LEU A 68 -2.92 -19.31 2.69
CA LEU A 68 -2.03 -18.17 2.46
C LEU A 68 -1.10 -17.97 3.64
N ASN A 69 0.15 -17.59 3.36
CA ASN A 69 1.10 -17.13 4.37
C ASN A 69 0.85 -15.64 4.63
N VAL A 70 -0.01 -15.33 5.60
CA VAL A 70 -0.45 -13.97 5.91
C VAL A 70 -0.15 -13.63 7.37
N HIS A 71 0.46 -12.48 7.58
CA HIS A 71 0.73 -11.91 8.90
C HIS A 71 -0.12 -10.67 9.13
N THR A 72 -0.97 -10.71 10.16
CA THR A 72 -1.84 -9.57 10.51
C THR A 72 -1.08 -8.61 11.42
N THR A 73 -0.22 -7.81 10.80
CA THR A 73 0.63 -6.82 11.48
C THR A 73 1.02 -5.70 10.51
N THR A 74 1.56 -4.60 11.02
CA THR A 74 2.22 -3.60 10.15
C THR A 74 3.61 -4.10 9.76
N LEU A 75 4.16 -3.57 8.66
CA LEU A 75 5.51 -3.94 8.23
C LEU A 75 6.57 -3.63 9.30
N GLU A 76 6.41 -2.50 10.00
CA GLU A 76 7.33 -2.03 11.03
C GLU A 76 7.36 -2.96 12.27
N ASN A 77 6.29 -3.72 12.47
CA ASN A 77 6.14 -4.70 13.56
C ASN A 77 6.23 -6.15 13.08
N PHE A 78 6.56 -6.36 11.82
CA PHE A 78 6.73 -7.69 11.25
C PHE A 78 8.07 -8.27 11.69
N ASP A 79 8.03 -9.03 12.78
CA ASP A 79 9.19 -9.72 13.34
C ASP A 79 9.48 -11.01 12.59
N THR A 80 10.57 -11.02 11.83
CA THR A 80 10.99 -12.17 11.02
C THR A 80 12.47 -12.13 10.70
N ASP A 81 13.11 -13.30 10.71
CA ASP A 81 14.46 -13.49 10.19
C ASP A 81 14.47 -13.76 8.66
N GLU A 82 13.29 -13.92 8.06
CA GLU A 82 13.19 -14.17 6.63
C GLU A 82 13.66 -12.96 5.81
N LYS A 83 14.29 -13.25 4.69
CA LYS A 83 14.69 -12.26 3.68
C LYS A 83 14.03 -12.59 2.35
N PHE A 84 13.74 -11.55 1.59
CA PHE A 84 12.95 -11.64 0.36
C PHE A 84 13.77 -11.20 -0.85
N ASP A 85 13.59 -11.92 -1.95
CA ASP A 85 14.20 -11.60 -3.24
C ASP A 85 13.44 -10.47 -3.94
N PHE A 86 12.13 -10.36 -3.66
CA PHE A 86 11.28 -9.31 -4.21
C PHE A 86 10.24 -8.85 -3.17
N ILE A 87 10.13 -7.54 -2.98
CA ILE A 87 9.13 -6.90 -2.12
C ILE A 87 8.28 -5.97 -2.97
N PHE A 88 6.96 -6.06 -2.88
CA PHE A 88 6.10 -5.10 -3.53
C PHE A 88 5.02 -4.55 -2.60
N SER A 89 4.64 -3.29 -2.86
CA SER A 89 3.62 -2.57 -2.10
C SER A 89 2.85 -1.63 -3.02
N MET A 90 1.52 -1.73 -3.00
CA MET A 90 0.64 -1.02 -3.92
C MET A 90 -0.39 -0.21 -3.15
N ASN A 91 -0.30 1.13 -3.24
CA ASN A 91 -1.20 2.07 -2.57
C ASN A 91 -1.27 1.86 -1.04
N VAL A 92 -0.09 1.76 -0.41
CA VAL A 92 0.07 1.59 1.04
C VAL A 92 0.85 2.74 1.65
N LEU A 93 1.87 3.24 0.93
CA LEU A 93 2.79 4.23 1.46
C LEU A 93 2.09 5.50 1.94
N GLU A 94 1.01 5.90 1.26
CA GLU A 94 0.17 7.04 1.63
C GLU A 94 -0.64 6.81 2.92
N HIS A 95 -0.69 5.58 3.42
CA HIS A 95 -1.37 5.22 4.68
C HIS A 95 -0.40 4.99 5.84
N THR A 96 0.90 5.06 5.59
CA THR A 96 1.92 4.86 6.64
C THR A 96 2.08 6.11 7.50
N LYS A 97 2.37 5.91 8.78
CA LYS A 97 2.63 7.02 9.72
C LYS A 97 3.96 7.71 9.42
N ASP A 98 4.99 6.91 9.17
CA ASP A 98 6.34 7.37 8.86
C ASP A 98 6.86 6.64 7.61
N ILE A 99 6.94 7.38 6.52
CA ILE A 99 7.39 6.90 5.22
C ILE A 99 8.84 6.39 5.27
N LYS A 100 9.70 7.10 6.02
CA LYS A 100 11.11 6.73 6.12
C LYS A 100 11.29 5.41 6.84
N ILE A 101 10.64 5.24 7.99
CA ILE A 101 10.68 3.98 8.74
C ILE A 101 10.13 2.83 7.88
N HIS A 102 9.01 3.05 7.21
CA HIS A 102 8.41 2.05 6.32
C HIS A 102 9.37 1.59 5.22
N LEU A 103 9.98 2.53 4.51
CA LEU A 103 10.94 2.23 3.45
C LEU A 103 12.21 1.56 3.99
N GLN A 104 12.69 1.97 5.17
CA GLN A 104 13.83 1.32 5.84
C GLN A 104 13.48 -0.12 6.24
N SER A 105 12.26 -0.39 6.71
CA SER A 105 11.78 -1.74 7.01
C SER A 105 11.76 -2.61 5.75
N CYS A 106 11.27 -2.08 4.61
CA CYS A 106 11.36 -2.78 3.32
C CYS A 106 12.82 -3.12 2.97
N LEU A 107 13.72 -2.14 3.05
CA LEU A 107 15.14 -2.34 2.73
C LEU A 107 15.79 -3.38 3.65
N GLY A 108 15.45 -3.37 4.95
CA GLY A 108 15.96 -4.33 5.93
C GLY A 108 15.53 -5.77 5.68
N LEU A 109 14.44 -5.99 4.94
CA LEU A 109 13.92 -7.31 4.61
C LEU A 109 14.45 -7.86 3.28
N LEU A 110 15.21 -7.09 2.50
CA LEU A 110 15.85 -7.58 1.28
C LEU A 110 16.92 -8.61 1.60
N LYS A 111 17.01 -9.64 0.79
CA LYS A 111 17.96 -10.74 0.92
C LYS A 111 19.39 -10.31 0.59
N ASP A 112 19.56 -9.60 -0.50
CA ASP A 112 20.85 -9.15 -0.98
C ASP A 112 20.72 -7.96 -1.97
N LYS A 113 21.87 -7.56 -2.56
CA LYS A 113 21.94 -6.44 -3.52
C LYS A 113 21.22 -6.67 -4.86
N ASN A 114 20.83 -7.91 -5.18
CA ASN A 114 20.10 -8.25 -6.40
C ASN A 114 18.59 -8.31 -6.15
N SER A 115 18.19 -8.23 -4.87
CA SER A 115 16.78 -8.18 -4.46
C SER A 115 16.16 -6.83 -4.82
N LEU A 116 14.87 -6.84 -5.12
CA LEU A 116 14.17 -5.68 -5.65
C LEU A 116 13.00 -5.26 -4.75
N ILE A 117 12.75 -3.96 -4.71
CA ILE A 117 11.53 -3.37 -4.14
C ILE A 117 10.76 -2.67 -5.26
N TYR A 118 9.46 -2.93 -5.34
CA TYR A 118 8.53 -2.18 -6.17
C TYR A 118 7.46 -1.55 -5.31
N ILE A 119 7.40 -0.22 -5.26
CA ILE A 119 6.39 0.52 -4.51
C ILE A 119 5.64 1.45 -5.46
N GLN A 120 4.32 1.36 -5.44
CA GLN A 120 3.44 2.30 -6.12
C GLN A 120 2.58 3.02 -5.08
N CYS A 121 2.54 4.34 -5.17
CA CYS A 121 1.69 5.19 -4.34
C CYS A 121 1.23 6.43 -5.14
N PRO A 122 0.16 7.10 -4.73
CA PRO A 122 -0.24 8.38 -5.30
C PRO A 122 0.88 9.41 -5.18
N ASN A 123 1.15 10.13 -6.26
CA ASN A 123 2.10 11.23 -6.23
C ASN A 123 1.38 12.55 -5.94
N TYR A 124 1.41 12.98 -4.69
CA TYR A 124 0.77 14.24 -4.26
C TYR A 124 1.50 15.53 -4.71
N THR A 125 2.52 15.41 -5.55
CA THR A 125 3.00 16.55 -6.35
C THR A 125 1.94 16.97 -7.37
N PHE A 126 1.17 16.00 -7.90
CA PHE A 126 0.02 16.27 -8.76
C PHE A 126 -1.22 16.56 -7.89
N PRO A 127 -1.90 17.70 -8.09
CA PRO A 127 -2.91 18.21 -7.14
C PRO A 127 -4.28 17.53 -7.27
N PHE A 128 -4.33 16.21 -7.40
CA PHE A 128 -5.55 15.42 -7.44
C PHE A 128 -5.46 14.27 -6.42
N GLU A 129 -6.53 14.11 -5.64
CA GLU A 129 -6.63 13.08 -4.61
C GLU A 129 -7.69 12.03 -5.01
N SER A 130 -7.24 10.78 -5.18
CA SER A 130 -8.06 9.69 -5.71
C SER A 130 -9.11 9.16 -4.74
N HIS A 131 -8.88 9.20 -3.42
CA HIS A 131 -9.85 8.72 -2.43
C HIS A 131 -11.06 9.65 -2.32
N PHE A 132 -10.84 10.96 -2.55
CA PHE A 132 -11.88 11.97 -2.58
C PHE A 132 -12.41 12.26 -3.99
N TYR A 133 -11.68 11.86 -5.03
CA TYR A 133 -11.93 12.26 -6.43
C TYR A 133 -12.03 13.77 -6.59
N LYS A 134 -11.14 14.52 -5.96
CA LYS A 134 -11.17 15.98 -5.91
C LYS A 134 -9.79 16.60 -6.11
N TRP A 135 -9.79 17.72 -6.78
CA TRP A 135 -8.63 18.60 -6.87
C TRP A 135 -8.39 19.34 -5.55
N PHE A 136 -7.12 19.54 -5.24
CA PHE A 136 -6.70 20.34 -4.09
C PHE A 136 -5.77 21.49 -4.53
N ILE A 137 -5.56 22.48 -3.64
CA ILE A 137 -4.60 23.56 -3.88
C ILE A 137 -3.19 22.95 -3.80
N PRO A 138 -2.35 23.10 -4.84
CA PRO A 138 -0.97 22.60 -4.83
C PRO A 138 -0.25 22.96 -3.52
N PHE A 139 0.47 22.00 -2.96
CA PHE A 139 1.19 22.09 -1.67
C PHE A 139 0.33 22.24 -0.41
N LEU A 140 -1.01 22.38 -0.54
CA LEU A 140 -1.93 22.58 0.59
C LEU A 140 -3.07 21.53 0.63
N PRO A 141 -2.80 20.22 0.45
CA PRO A 141 -3.86 19.21 0.40
C PRO A 141 -4.65 19.14 1.71
N LYS A 142 -3.98 19.06 2.85
CA LYS A 142 -4.65 19.02 4.16
C LYS A 142 -5.51 20.24 4.40
N PHE A 143 -5.04 21.44 4.09
CA PHE A 143 -5.80 22.66 4.22
C PHE A 143 -7.05 22.65 3.32
N THR A 144 -6.88 22.26 2.07
CA THR A 144 -7.97 22.18 1.10
C THR A 144 -9.09 21.27 1.59
N PHE A 145 -8.75 20.04 1.99
CA PHE A 145 -9.77 19.06 2.39
C PHE A 145 -10.34 19.34 3.78
N LYS A 146 -9.54 19.86 4.71
CA LYS A 146 -9.98 20.15 6.07
C LYS A 146 -10.82 21.42 6.17
N HIS A 147 -10.61 22.40 5.29
CA HIS A 147 -11.27 23.71 5.40
C HIS A 147 -12.15 24.04 4.19
N LEU A 148 -11.63 23.96 2.97
CA LEU A 148 -12.35 24.43 1.79
C LEU A 148 -13.37 23.40 1.26
N ARG A 149 -13.06 22.10 1.34
CA ARG A 149 -13.88 21.01 0.79
C ARG A 149 -14.65 20.21 1.84
N LYS A 150 -14.44 20.51 3.13
CA LYS A 150 -14.99 19.73 4.25
C LYS A 150 -16.51 19.51 4.14
N LYS A 151 -17.29 20.58 3.95
CA LYS A 151 -18.75 20.51 3.91
C LYS A 151 -19.22 19.60 2.76
N SER A 152 -18.76 19.87 1.55
CA SER A 152 -19.10 19.08 0.35
C SER A 152 -18.69 17.60 0.47
N LEU A 153 -17.53 17.31 1.09
CA LEU A 153 -17.07 15.95 1.26
C LEU A 153 -17.85 15.19 2.33
N ILE A 154 -18.24 15.87 3.42
CA ILE A 154 -19.11 15.26 4.44
C ILE A 154 -20.50 14.95 3.84
N GLU A 155 -21.05 15.83 3.03
CA GLU A 155 -22.31 15.61 2.31
C GLU A 155 -22.21 14.42 1.33
N GLN A 156 -21.08 14.27 0.65
CA GLN A 156 -20.86 13.20 -0.34
C GLN A 156 -20.56 11.84 0.30
N LEU A 157 -19.75 11.78 1.34
CA LEU A 157 -19.18 10.55 1.89
C LEU A 157 -19.75 10.15 3.25
N GLY A 158 -20.40 11.07 3.95
CA GLY A 158 -20.68 10.96 5.38
C GLY A 158 -19.49 11.36 6.25
N LYS A 159 -19.78 11.83 7.47
CA LYS A 159 -18.78 12.38 8.40
C LYS A 159 -17.73 11.35 8.84
N GLU A 160 -18.17 10.13 9.09
CA GLU A 160 -17.29 9.05 9.56
C GLU A 160 -16.25 8.68 8.48
N LYS A 161 -16.72 8.37 7.26
CA LYS A 161 -15.84 8.01 6.14
C LYS A 161 -14.90 9.15 5.75
N TYR A 162 -15.40 10.41 5.74
CA TYR A 162 -14.56 11.58 5.51
C TYR A 162 -13.43 11.68 6.53
N ASN A 163 -13.74 11.56 7.85
CA ASN A 163 -12.74 11.64 8.90
C ASN A 163 -11.72 10.49 8.80
N ASN A 164 -12.19 9.28 8.53
CA ASN A 164 -11.32 8.11 8.39
C ASN A 164 -10.31 8.31 7.26
N ILE A 165 -10.75 8.70 6.07
CA ILE A 165 -9.85 8.96 4.93
C ILE A 165 -8.86 10.08 5.30
N LEU A 166 -9.35 11.24 5.76
CA LEU A 166 -8.48 12.41 6.02
C LEU A 166 -7.41 12.15 7.08
N ASN A 167 -7.74 11.36 8.10
CA ASN A 167 -6.81 11.05 9.20
C ASN A 167 -5.77 9.98 8.83
N ASN A 168 -6.09 9.12 7.86
CA ASN A 168 -5.24 8.01 7.45
C ASN A 168 -4.41 8.30 6.18
N LEU A 169 -4.55 9.49 5.58
CA LEU A 169 -3.74 9.87 4.42
C LEU A 169 -2.50 10.65 4.81
N ASN A 170 -1.34 10.15 4.37
CA ASN A 170 -0.07 10.85 4.47
C ASN A 170 0.23 11.57 3.14
N PHE A 171 -0.07 12.85 3.08
CA PHE A 171 0.16 13.70 1.90
C PHE A 171 1.64 14.01 1.63
N ASN A 172 2.58 13.48 2.40
CA ASN A 172 4.00 13.63 2.15
C ASN A 172 4.53 12.62 1.11
N CYS A 173 3.67 11.77 0.53
CA CYS A 173 4.01 10.94 -0.63
C CYS A 173 4.17 11.83 -1.87
N THR A 174 5.12 12.74 -1.86
CA THR A 174 5.51 13.56 -3.00
C THR A 174 6.89 13.14 -3.47
N PHE A 175 7.14 13.27 -4.77
CA PHE A 175 8.45 12.98 -5.34
C PHE A 175 9.59 13.72 -4.61
N PHE A 176 9.37 14.98 -4.24
CA PHE A 176 10.36 15.81 -3.56
C PHE A 176 10.67 15.32 -2.15
N GLU A 177 9.63 14.95 -1.38
CA GLU A 177 9.83 14.45 0.00
C GLU A 177 10.50 13.08 -0.01
N LEU A 178 10.10 12.20 -0.93
CA LEU A 178 10.74 10.88 -1.07
C LEU A 178 12.23 11.00 -1.44
N LYS A 179 12.59 11.89 -2.36
CA LYS A 179 14.01 12.16 -2.70
C LYS A 179 14.84 12.66 -1.52
N LYS A 180 14.27 13.47 -0.64
CA LYS A 180 14.98 13.99 0.56
C LYS A 180 15.37 12.88 1.55
N LEU A 181 14.72 11.73 1.50
CA LEU A 181 15.02 10.62 2.41
C LEU A 181 16.41 10.02 2.20
N ASN A 182 17.03 10.28 1.05
CA ASN A 182 18.37 9.81 0.68
C ASN A 182 18.54 8.28 0.88
N LEU A 183 17.53 7.52 0.49
CA LEU A 183 17.57 6.07 0.53
C LEU A 183 18.07 5.52 -0.82
N PRO A 184 18.65 4.31 -0.86
CA PRO A 184 19.14 3.69 -2.09
C PRO A 184 17.97 3.16 -2.95
N ILE A 185 17.04 4.05 -3.30
CA ILE A 185 15.82 3.75 -4.05
C ILE A 185 15.76 4.67 -5.27
N THR A 186 15.46 4.11 -6.43
CA THR A 186 15.20 4.88 -7.64
C THR A 186 13.72 5.23 -7.72
N PHE A 187 13.42 6.50 -7.89
CA PHE A 187 12.04 6.99 -8.05
C PHE A 187 11.78 7.26 -9.53
N THR A 188 10.68 6.72 -10.05
CA THR A 188 10.17 7.00 -11.40
C THR A 188 8.82 7.70 -11.33
N HIS A 189 8.50 8.49 -12.35
CA HIS A 189 7.21 9.20 -12.49
C HIS A 189 6.24 8.42 -13.34
#